data_01bcaff15e711e68342e414a0d89858c
#
_entry.id   01bcaff15e711e68342e414a0d89858c
#
_cell.length_a   1.000
_cell.length_b   1.000
_cell.length_c   1.000
_cell.angle_alpha   90.00
_cell.angle_beta   90.00
_cell.angle_gamma   90.00
#
_symmetry.space_group_name_H-M   'P 1'
#
loop_
_entity.id
_entity.type
_entity.pdbx_description
1 polymer ?
#
loop_
_entity_poly.entity_id
_entity_poly.type
_entity_poly.pdbx_seq_one_letter_code
_entity_poly.pdbx_strand_id
1 'polypeptide(L)'
;MNNELENLIIGQIYEAALDVSLWPKVIQHIVQYTESKAAMFTALDQLNPAYNFIYTYNLPQQSVERGQQERIKIIDKKLHLPLWQKLGVGNTLSQNLSHYSQMLGTDEFIFYEKYLKPIGICFVAAVLLDQGDHQWSLLGIHRSEQDQPFSQFELDILKRIGLHLRRALQIHKQLSLARLENHNLYQILNAAKTGILLIDLDRKVHYLNQKAQSIFEKSNVVELDKNNRINVSKTAQPDLEQLILSTRLKSEYTKKQVGGLLALTDQAGHKFMLTVAPFNSTQHFPDLKDHLNEYILLFITETEKKYTLAVPYLKKVYGLSKKECELCELFVNGYNLEQISVHCNLALSSVRTYLKNIYAKMQCNTQVEFLYKLIGLTLDFEHVS
;
A
#
# COMPACT_ATOMS: atom_id res chain seq x y z
N MET A 1 22.94 -37.19 -9.63
CA MET A 1 21.48 -37.13 -9.44
C MET A 1 21.03 -36.05 -8.46
N ASN A 2 21.78 -35.76 -7.38
CA ASN A 2 21.37 -34.72 -6.39
C ASN A 2 21.46 -33.28 -6.86
N ASN A 3 22.35 -32.93 -7.79
CA ASN A 3 22.53 -31.52 -8.23
C ASN A 3 21.36 -30.96 -9.06
N GLU A 4 20.68 -31.81 -9.84
CA GLU A 4 19.54 -31.34 -10.66
C GLU A 4 18.35 -30.94 -9.81
N LEU A 5 18.02 -31.72 -8.76
CA LEU A 5 16.92 -31.41 -7.87
C LEU A 5 17.24 -30.17 -7.02
N GLU A 6 18.48 -30.04 -6.52
CA GLU A 6 18.92 -28.85 -5.79
C GLU A 6 18.82 -27.59 -6.66
N ASN A 7 19.27 -27.65 -7.91
CA ASN A 7 19.15 -26.54 -8.86
C ASN A 7 17.69 -26.19 -9.17
N LEU A 8 16.81 -27.20 -9.30
CA LEU A 8 15.38 -26.97 -9.47
C LEU A 8 14.79 -26.22 -8.27
N ILE A 9 15.11 -26.66 -7.04
CA ILE A 9 14.65 -26.01 -5.80
C ILE A 9 15.15 -24.57 -5.76
N ILE A 10 16.42 -24.31 -6.09
CA ILE A 10 16.99 -22.96 -6.11
C ILE A 10 16.24 -22.06 -7.11
N GLY A 11 15.96 -22.54 -8.32
CA GLY A 11 15.15 -21.82 -9.30
C GLY A 11 13.78 -21.44 -8.73
N GLN A 12 13.08 -22.41 -8.15
CA GLN A 12 11.76 -22.19 -7.56
C GLN A 12 11.77 -21.24 -6.36
N ILE A 13 12.84 -21.22 -5.57
CA ILE A 13 13.01 -20.24 -4.47
C ILE A 13 12.98 -18.82 -5.01
N TYR A 14 13.67 -18.53 -6.12
CA TYR A 14 13.68 -17.20 -6.71
C TYR A 14 12.36 -16.85 -7.40
N GLU A 15 11.67 -17.80 -8.02
CA GLU A 15 10.31 -17.61 -8.53
C GLU A 15 9.34 -17.27 -7.39
N ALA A 16 9.43 -17.99 -6.26
CA ALA A 16 8.59 -17.74 -5.10
C ALA A 16 8.85 -16.37 -4.43
N ALA A 17 10.03 -15.79 -4.59
CA ALA A 17 10.30 -14.42 -4.16
C ALA A 17 9.45 -13.38 -4.92
N LEU A 18 9.09 -13.67 -6.17
CA LEU A 18 8.26 -12.82 -7.03
C LEU A 18 6.76 -13.14 -6.88
N ASP A 19 6.44 -14.43 -6.73
CA ASP A 19 5.08 -14.96 -6.56
C ASP A 19 4.99 -15.83 -5.29
N VAL A 20 4.46 -15.25 -4.23
CA VAL A 20 4.36 -15.91 -2.91
C VAL A 20 3.51 -17.18 -2.92
N SER A 21 2.64 -17.38 -3.89
CA SER A 21 1.81 -18.58 -4.00
C SER A 21 2.63 -19.86 -4.28
N LEU A 22 3.88 -19.72 -4.68
CA LEU A 22 4.79 -20.83 -4.99
C LEU A 22 5.54 -21.37 -3.76
N TRP A 23 5.57 -20.66 -2.62
CA TRP A 23 6.27 -21.12 -1.42
C TRP A 23 5.85 -22.50 -0.92
N PRO A 24 4.56 -22.89 -0.89
CA PRO A 24 4.16 -24.23 -0.47
C PRO A 24 4.83 -25.34 -1.27
N LYS A 25 4.97 -25.13 -2.60
CA LYS A 25 5.63 -26.09 -3.50
C LYS A 25 7.13 -26.16 -3.26
N VAL A 26 7.77 -25.01 -3.02
CA VAL A 26 9.20 -24.95 -2.65
C VAL A 26 9.46 -25.74 -1.37
N ILE A 27 8.64 -25.53 -0.34
CA ILE A 27 8.79 -26.24 0.94
C ILE A 27 8.58 -27.76 0.76
N GLN A 28 7.60 -28.15 -0.03
CA GLN A 28 7.36 -29.56 -0.37
C GLN A 28 8.61 -30.21 -0.99
N HIS A 29 9.23 -29.56 -1.95
CA HIS A 29 10.44 -30.09 -2.60
C HIS A 29 11.65 -30.11 -1.65
N ILE A 30 11.79 -29.13 -0.75
CA ILE A 30 12.83 -29.16 0.29
C ILE A 30 12.61 -30.35 1.22
N VAL A 31 11.38 -30.61 1.66
CA VAL A 31 11.03 -31.76 2.52
C VAL A 31 11.37 -33.08 1.82
N GLN A 32 11.03 -33.21 0.54
CA GLN A 32 11.36 -34.40 -0.26
C GLN A 32 12.88 -34.58 -0.42
N TYR A 33 13.59 -33.49 -0.69
CA TYR A 33 15.05 -33.51 -0.91
C TYR A 33 15.83 -33.83 0.35
N THR A 34 15.34 -33.42 1.52
CA THR A 34 15.95 -33.67 2.83
C THR A 34 15.38 -34.92 3.53
N GLU A 35 14.53 -35.70 2.83
CA GLU A 35 13.84 -36.87 3.40
C GLU A 35 13.16 -36.58 4.74
N SER A 36 12.64 -35.36 4.89
CA SER A 36 11.91 -34.91 6.07
C SER A 36 10.43 -35.31 5.98
N LYS A 37 9.70 -35.21 7.09
CA LYS A 37 8.24 -35.50 7.14
C LYS A 37 7.40 -34.25 7.08
N ALA A 38 7.88 -33.18 7.69
CA ALA A 38 7.17 -31.93 7.78
C ALA A 38 8.14 -30.75 7.77
N ALA A 39 7.64 -29.56 7.50
CA ALA A 39 8.43 -28.33 7.57
C ALA A 39 7.57 -27.12 7.95
N MET A 40 8.25 -26.10 8.49
CA MET A 40 7.70 -24.77 8.73
C MET A 40 8.69 -23.73 8.23
N PHE A 41 8.21 -22.83 7.37
CA PHE A 41 8.96 -21.68 6.88
C PHE A 41 8.28 -20.42 7.35
N THR A 42 8.96 -19.60 8.12
CA THR A 42 8.41 -18.38 8.71
C THR A 42 9.30 -17.17 8.42
N ALA A 43 8.66 -16.06 8.10
CA ALA A 43 9.28 -14.74 8.07
C ALA A 43 8.36 -13.77 8.81
N LEU A 44 8.87 -13.16 9.86
CA LEU A 44 8.14 -12.24 10.72
C LEU A 44 8.95 -10.96 10.90
N ASP A 45 8.31 -9.82 10.69
CA ASP A 45 8.84 -8.51 11.01
C ASP A 45 7.73 -7.68 11.68
N GLN A 46 7.96 -7.27 12.92
CA GLN A 46 6.98 -6.54 13.72
C GLN A 46 6.77 -5.11 13.23
N LEU A 47 7.78 -4.51 12.61
CA LEU A 47 7.74 -3.14 12.10
C LEU A 47 7.09 -3.07 10.72
N ASN A 48 7.20 -4.14 9.93
CA ASN A 48 6.71 -4.21 8.56
C ASN A 48 5.97 -5.53 8.30
N PRO A 49 4.74 -5.68 8.84
CA PRO A 49 4.02 -6.96 8.75
C PRO A 49 3.52 -7.32 7.34
N ALA A 50 3.63 -6.41 6.36
CA ALA A 50 3.12 -6.61 5.01
C ALA A 50 3.75 -7.79 4.26
N TYR A 51 4.93 -8.26 4.66
CA TYR A 51 5.60 -9.42 4.08
C TYR A 51 5.73 -10.61 5.04
N ASN A 52 5.03 -10.55 6.19
CA ASN A 52 5.02 -11.66 7.13
C ASN A 52 4.25 -12.85 6.55
N PHE A 53 4.83 -14.02 6.75
CA PHE A 53 4.17 -15.27 6.38
C PHE A 53 4.58 -16.44 7.27
N ILE A 54 3.74 -17.46 7.31
CA ILE A 54 4.04 -18.78 7.87
C ILE A 54 3.52 -19.80 6.86
N TYR A 55 4.42 -20.55 6.26
CA TYR A 55 4.10 -21.67 5.40
C TYR A 55 4.46 -22.97 6.10
N THR A 56 3.58 -23.95 5.99
CA THR A 56 3.79 -25.27 6.59
C THR A 56 3.55 -26.38 5.58
N TYR A 57 4.26 -27.48 5.76
CA TYR A 57 4.03 -28.71 5.01
C TYR A 57 3.89 -29.86 5.97
N ASN A 58 2.83 -30.69 5.82
CA ASN A 58 2.47 -31.82 6.68
C ASN A 58 2.41 -31.51 8.19
N LEU A 59 2.09 -30.27 8.56
CA LEU A 59 1.76 -29.91 9.93
C LEU A 59 0.24 -29.69 10.05
N PRO A 60 -0.43 -30.32 11.04
CA PRO A 60 -1.87 -30.10 11.24
C PRO A 60 -2.15 -28.63 11.55
N GLN A 61 -3.16 -28.04 10.90
CA GLN A 61 -3.51 -26.63 11.09
C GLN A 61 -3.79 -26.28 12.55
N GLN A 62 -4.48 -27.15 13.29
CA GLN A 62 -4.73 -26.97 14.73
C GLN A 62 -3.45 -26.85 15.54
N SER A 63 -2.36 -27.50 15.11
CA SER A 63 -1.07 -27.44 15.80
C SER A 63 -0.35 -26.14 15.51
N VAL A 64 -0.47 -25.62 14.29
CA VAL A 64 0.03 -24.29 13.92
C VAL A 64 -0.68 -23.22 14.75
N GLU A 65 -2.00 -23.31 14.87
CA GLU A 65 -2.82 -22.41 15.70
C GLU A 65 -2.45 -22.49 17.19
N ARG A 66 -2.22 -23.72 17.72
CA ARG A 66 -1.72 -23.90 19.09
C ARG A 66 -0.35 -23.26 19.30
N GLY A 67 0.56 -23.39 18.33
CA GLY A 67 1.87 -22.72 18.34
C GLY A 67 1.77 -21.20 18.38
N GLN A 68 0.67 -20.63 17.89
CA GLN A 68 0.40 -19.20 17.96
C GLN A 68 -0.12 -18.73 19.32
N GLN A 69 -0.45 -19.63 20.25
CA GLN A 69 -0.86 -19.26 21.61
C GLN A 69 0.29 -18.57 22.35
N GLU A 70 -0.03 -17.49 23.06
CA GLU A 70 0.95 -16.62 23.71
C GLU A 70 1.92 -17.41 24.62
N ARG A 71 1.38 -18.35 25.40
CA ARG A 71 2.19 -19.19 26.29
C ARG A 71 3.23 -20.02 25.52
N ILE A 72 2.86 -20.63 24.40
CA ILE A 72 3.78 -21.46 23.61
C ILE A 72 4.83 -20.58 22.94
N LYS A 73 4.45 -19.41 22.40
CA LYS A 73 5.39 -18.43 21.85
C LYS A 73 6.45 -17.98 22.86
N ILE A 74 6.02 -17.73 24.10
CA ILE A 74 6.95 -17.33 25.18
C ILE A 74 7.94 -18.46 25.46
N ILE A 75 7.46 -19.70 25.57
CA ILE A 75 8.32 -20.88 25.82
C ILE A 75 9.27 -21.09 24.62
N ASP A 76 8.75 -21.10 23.41
CA ASP A 76 9.54 -21.26 22.18
C ASP A 76 10.64 -20.20 22.07
N LYS A 77 10.29 -18.94 22.28
CA LYS A 77 11.26 -17.83 22.30
C LYS A 77 12.32 -18.00 23.37
N LYS A 78 11.92 -18.42 24.57
CA LYS A 78 12.85 -18.63 25.70
C LYS A 78 13.84 -19.77 25.44
N LEU A 79 13.38 -20.85 24.82
CA LEU A 79 14.21 -22.02 24.53
C LEU A 79 15.13 -21.80 23.32
N HIS A 80 14.62 -21.19 22.27
CA HIS A 80 15.32 -21.17 20.97
C HIS A 80 16.07 -19.87 20.70
N LEU A 81 15.60 -18.71 21.20
CA LEU A 81 16.26 -17.44 20.91
C LEU A 81 17.74 -17.42 21.33
N PRO A 82 18.15 -17.91 22.51
CA PRO A 82 19.57 -17.94 22.88
C PRO A 82 20.40 -18.84 21.96
N LEU A 83 19.82 -19.96 21.51
CA LEU A 83 20.47 -20.88 20.58
C LEU A 83 20.70 -20.20 19.21
N TRP A 84 19.69 -19.51 18.69
CA TRP A 84 19.77 -18.78 17.44
C TRP A 84 20.74 -17.60 17.49
N GLN A 85 20.74 -16.86 18.60
CA GLN A 85 21.68 -15.74 18.79
C GLN A 85 23.14 -16.22 18.79
N LYS A 86 23.40 -17.38 19.38
CA LYS A 86 24.73 -17.99 19.38
C LYS A 86 25.12 -18.56 18.02
N LEU A 87 24.16 -19.14 17.29
CA LEU A 87 24.40 -19.81 16.02
C LEU A 87 24.72 -18.82 14.92
N GLY A 88 24.03 -17.69 14.87
CA GLY A 88 24.13 -16.66 13.82
C GLY A 88 23.41 -17.02 12.53
N VAL A 89 23.11 -15.97 11.75
CA VAL A 89 22.38 -16.06 10.48
C VAL A 89 23.15 -16.88 9.44
N GLY A 90 22.43 -17.71 8.68
CA GLY A 90 22.97 -18.58 7.64
C GLY A 90 23.52 -19.91 8.15
N ASN A 91 23.51 -20.16 9.43
CA ASN A 91 23.94 -21.43 10.00
C ASN A 91 22.76 -22.34 10.34
N THR A 92 23.07 -23.63 10.44
CA THR A 92 22.09 -24.69 10.68
C THR A 92 22.24 -25.28 12.09
N LEU A 93 21.13 -25.70 12.67
CA LEU A 93 21.04 -26.37 13.95
C LEU A 93 20.25 -27.66 13.76
N SER A 94 20.66 -28.73 14.43
CA SER A 94 19.88 -29.96 14.57
C SER A 94 19.72 -30.33 16.05
N GLN A 95 18.52 -30.77 16.42
CA GLN A 95 18.18 -31.19 17.78
C GLN A 95 17.39 -32.48 17.76
N ASN A 96 17.73 -33.37 18.70
CA ASN A 96 16.88 -34.49 19.11
C ASN A 96 16.12 -34.04 20.36
N LEU A 97 14.80 -33.93 20.27
CA LEU A 97 13.96 -33.41 21.34
C LEU A 97 13.39 -34.49 22.25
N SER A 98 13.63 -35.79 21.98
CA SER A 98 13.09 -36.89 22.78
C SER A 98 13.53 -36.85 24.25
N HIS A 99 14.73 -36.33 24.52
CA HIS A 99 15.24 -36.20 25.89
C HIS A 99 14.47 -35.20 26.76
N TYR A 100 13.73 -34.27 26.12
CA TYR A 100 12.87 -33.33 26.84
C TYR A 100 11.74 -34.00 27.62
N SER A 101 11.33 -35.22 27.21
CA SER A 101 10.38 -36.04 27.97
C SER A 101 10.83 -36.37 29.39
N GLN A 102 12.13 -36.36 29.65
CA GLN A 102 12.70 -36.66 30.96
C GLN A 102 12.82 -35.44 31.88
N MET A 103 12.60 -34.21 31.32
CA MET A 103 12.79 -32.94 32.02
C MET A 103 11.49 -32.44 32.68
N LEU A 104 10.88 -33.30 33.52
CA LEU A 104 9.58 -33.00 34.14
C LEU A 104 9.53 -31.63 34.81
N GLY A 105 8.48 -30.87 34.55
CA GLY A 105 8.22 -29.57 35.17
C GLY A 105 8.96 -28.39 34.51
N THR A 106 9.76 -28.63 33.47
CA THR A 106 10.46 -27.57 32.72
C THR A 106 9.68 -27.10 31.51
N ASP A 107 10.13 -25.97 30.94
CA ASP A 107 9.57 -25.44 29.68
C ASP A 107 9.84 -26.38 28.51
N GLU A 108 11.00 -27.06 28.48
CA GLU A 108 11.38 -28.07 27.50
C GLU A 108 10.39 -29.23 27.47
N PHE A 109 10.03 -29.77 28.67
CA PHE A 109 9.04 -30.81 28.81
C PHE A 109 7.67 -30.36 28.27
N ILE A 110 7.22 -29.17 28.66
CA ILE A 110 5.93 -28.62 28.20
C ILE A 110 5.93 -28.45 26.69
N PHE A 111 7.00 -27.90 26.13
CA PHE A 111 7.11 -27.65 24.68
C PHE A 111 7.07 -28.96 23.88
N TYR A 112 7.84 -29.97 24.32
CA TYR A 112 7.90 -31.23 23.60
C TYR A 112 6.64 -32.09 23.82
N GLU A 113 6.27 -32.43 25.05
CA GLU A 113 5.17 -33.35 25.36
C GLU A 113 3.78 -32.79 24.98
N LYS A 114 3.58 -31.50 25.14
CA LYS A 114 2.27 -30.86 24.89
C LYS A 114 2.09 -30.37 23.48
N TYR A 115 3.20 -30.06 22.80
CA TYR A 115 3.13 -29.39 21.51
C TYR A 115 3.73 -30.20 20.34
N LEU A 116 4.97 -30.67 20.42
CA LEU A 116 5.66 -31.33 19.31
C LEU A 116 5.38 -32.83 19.20
N LYS A 117 5.44 -33.54 20.30
CA LYS A 117 5.22 -35.01 20.33
C LYS A 117 3.82 -35.42 19.83
N PRO A 118 2.70 -34.71 20.15
CA PRO A 118 1.38 -35.08 19.67
C PRO A 118 1.25 -34.98 18.14
N ILE A 119 2.13 -34.26 17.47
CA ILE A 119 2.19 -34.12 16.00
C ILE A 119 3.32 -34.91 15.36
N GLY A 120 3.94 -35.80 16.15
CA GLY A 120 4.94 -36.74 15.67
C GLY A 120 6.31 -36.12 15.40
N ILE A 121 6.64 -34.96 15.95
CA ILE A 121 7.95 -34.31 15.77
C ILE A 121 8.88 -34.74 16.92
N CYS A 122 10.03 -35.35 16.55
CA CYS A 122 11.09 -35.74 17.44
C CYS A 122 12.44 -35.12 17.10
N PHE A 123 12.79 -35.07 15.80
CA PHE A 123 14.01 -34.46 15.32
C PHE A 123 13.69 -33.18 14.56
N VAL A 124 14.43 -32.14 14.84
CA VAL A 124 14.30 -30.83 14.17
C VAL A 124 15.66 -30.46 13.62
N ALA A 125 15.69 -30.05 12.35
CA ALA A 125 16.80 -29.30 11.82
C ALA A 125 16.28 -27.95 11.30
N ALA A 126 17.05 -26.89 11.47
CA ALA A 126 16.62 -25.58 11.03
C ALA A 126 17.80 -24.74 10.53
N VAL A 127 17.52 -23.80 9.66
CA VAL A 127 18.43 -22.76 9.22
C VAL A 127 17.87 -21.38 9.57
N LEU A 128 18.69 -20.57 10.24
CA LEU A 128 18.33 -19.20 10.55
C LEU A 128 18.61 -18.32 9.33
N LEU A 129 17.58 -17.68 8.81
CA LEU A 129 17.67 -16.91 7.57
C LEU A 129 17.81 -15.41 7.82
N ASP A 130 17.16 -14.89 8.85
CA ASP A 130 17.28 -13.50 9.28
C ASP A 130 17.02 -13.38 10.78
N GLN A 131 17.67 -12.38 11.41
CA GLN A 131 17.50 -12.10 12.84
C GLN A 131 17.79 -10.63 13.12
N GLY A 132 16.90 -9.99 13.86
CA GLY A 132 17.05 -8.62 14.37
C GLY A 132 16.15 -8.42 15.58
N ASP A 133 16.15 -7.22 16.14
CA ASP A 133 15.36 -6.91 17.35
C ASP A 133 13.85 -7.10 17.13
N HIS A 134 13.39 -6.85 15.91
CA HIS A 134 11.98 -6.91 15.53
C HIS A 134 11.69 -7.86 14.36
N GLN A 135 12.69 -8.58 13.87
CA GLN A 135 12.55 -9.47 12.73
C GLN A 135 13.13 -10.85 13.00
N TRP A 136 12.50 -11.87 12.39
CA TRP A 136 12.86 -13.25 12.58
C TRP A 136 12.44 -14.09 11.38
N SER A 137 13.37 -14.86 10.82
CA SER A 137 13.05 -15.74 9.70
C SER A 137 13.83 -17.03 9.81
N LEU A 138 13.14 -18.16 9.68
CA LEU A 138 13.76 -19.48 9.70
C LEU A 138 13.00 -20.48 8.83
N LEU A 139 13.72 -21.48 8.36
CA LEU A 139 13.14 -22.70 7.84
C LEU A 139 13.49 -23.85 8.81
N GLY A 140 12.47 -24.51 9.35
CA GLY A 140 12.58 -25.73 10.16
C GLY A 140 12.05 -26.92 9.36
N ILE A 141 12.79 -28.03 9.40
CA ILE A 141 12.39 -29.32 8.86
C ILE A 141 12.35 -30.36 9.99
N HIS A 142 11.41 -31.30 9.91
CA HIS A 142 11.05 -32.13 11.03
C HIS A 142 11.01 -33.62 10.63
N ARG A 143 11.39 -34.50 11.56
CA ARG A 143 11.26 -35.95 11.49
C ARG A 143 10.61 -36.53 12.74
N SER A 144 10.02 -37.70 12.57
CA SER A 144 9.39 -38.46 13.68
C SER A 144 10.41 -39.25 14.46
N GLU A 145 9.98 -39.85 15.60
CA GLU A 145 10.80 -40.72 16.42
C GLU A 145 11.25 -42.01 15.69
N GLN A 146 10.52 -42.43 14.66
CA GLN A 146 10.81 -43.59 13.83
C GLN A 146 11.89 -43.34 12.78
N ASP A 147 12.21 -42.07 12.51
CA ASP A 147 13.20 -41.67 11.53
C ASP A 147 14.60 -41.57 12.19
N GLN A 148 15.66 -41.45 11.36
CA GLN A 148 17.00 -41.15 11.83
C GLN A 148 17.19 -39.64 12.12
N PRO A 149 18.05 -39.28 13.07
CA PRO A 149 18.48 -37.88 13.25
C PRO A 149 19.05 -37.29 11.96
N PHE A 150 18.99 -35.98 11.81
CA PHE A 150 19.61 -35.31 10.68
C PHE A 150 21.14 -35.44 10.70
N SER A 151 21.72 -35.91 9.61
CA SER A 151 23.15 -36.03 9.42
C SER A 151 23.80 -34.70 9.05
N GLN A 152 25.12 -34.59 9.16
CA GLN A 152 25.86 -33.41 8.74
C GLN A 152 25.67 -33.10 7.23
N PHE A 153 25.55 -34.13 6.41
CA PHE A 153 25.29 -33.97 4.97
C PHE A 153 23.98 -33.24 4.70
N GLU A 154 22.89 -33.58 5.40
CA GLU A 154 21.59 -32.93 5.27
C GLU A 154 21.60 -31.52 5.83
N LEU A 155 22.34 -31.26 6.89
CA LEU A 155 22.56 -29.91 7.41
C LEU A 155 23.33 -29.03 6.43
N ASP A 156 24.30 -29.58 5.72
CA ASP A 156 25.05 -28.87 4.69
C ASP A 156 24.16 -28.53 3.46
N ILE A 157 23.24 -29.44 3.07
CA ILE A 157 22.20 -29.15 2.08
C ILE A 157 21.33 -27.99 2.56
N LEU A 158 20.80 -28.09 3.78
CA LEU A 158 19.93 -27.05 4.36
C LEU A 158 20.64 -25.69 4.43
N LYS A 159 21.94 -25.71 4.75
CA LYS A 159 22.78 -24.50 4.78
C LYS A 159 22.91 -23.86 3.40
N ARG A 160 23.18 -24.67 2.34
CA ARG A 160 23.29 -24.15 0.96
C ARG A 160 21.95 -23.56 0.48
N ILE A 161 20.86 -24.30 0.65
CA ILE A 161 19.50 -23.82 0.30
C ILE A 161 19.16 -22.56 1.12
N GLY A 162 19.59 -22.51 2.38
CA GLY A 162 19.39 -21.36 3.27
C GLY A 162 19.96 -20.07 2.72
N LEU A 163 21.09 -20.10 2.03
CA LEU A 163 21.67 -18.91 1.39
C LEU A 163 20.74 -18.34 0.31
N HIS A 164 20.13 -19.21 -0.49
CA HIS A 164 19.19 -18.81 -1.54
C HIS A 164 17.86 -18.34 -0.95
N LEU A 165 17.33 -19.03 0.07
CA LEU A 165 16.14 -18.61 0.80
C LEU A 165 16.31 -17.22 1.41
N ARG A 166 17.45 -16.97 2.05
CA ARG A 166 17.76 -15.65 2.62
C ARG A 166 17.73 -14.55 1.55
N ARG A 167 18.36 -14.79 0.39
CA ARG A 167 18.36 -13.82 -0.70
C ARG A 167 16.98 -13.61 -1.29
N ALA A 168 16.21 -14.67 -1.44
CA ALA A 168 14.82 -14.61 -1.89
C ALA A 168 13.92 -13.82 -0.93
N LEU A 169 14.12 -13.99 0.39
CA LEU A 169 13.42 -13.18 1.40
C LEU A 169 13.75 -11.69 1.31
N GLN A 170 15.01 -11.34 1.06
CA GLN A 170 15.41 -9.93 0.86
C GLN A 170 14.71 -9.33 -0.36
N ILE A 171 14.66 -10.06 -1.48
CA ILE A 171 13.94 -9.64 -2.69
C ILE A 171 12.44 -9.49 -2.38
N HIS A 172 11.84 -10.51 -1.75
CA HIS A 172 10.43 -10.48 -1.35
C HIS A 172 10.10 -9.26 -0.48
N LYS A 173 10.96 -8.97 0.52
CA LYS A 173 10.81 -7.79 1.40
C LYS A 173 10.83 -6.49 0.61
N GLN A 174 11.82 -6.30 -0.25
CA GLN A 174 11.94 -5.08 -1.07
C GLN A 174 10.72 -4.89 -1.99
N LEU A 175 10.26 -5.96 -2.65
CA LEU A 175 9.09 -5.91 -3.52
C LEU A 175 7.80 -5.62 -2.75
N SER A 176 7.64 -6.20 -1.57
CA SER A 176 6.46 -5.97 -0.72
C SER A 176 6.41 -4.54 -0.20
N LEU A 177 7.55 -3.97 0.20
CA LEU A 177 7.65 -2.56 0.60
C LEU A 177 7.34 -1.63 -0.57
N ALA A 178 7.93 -1.87 -1.74
CA ALA A 178 7.64 -1.07 -2.94
C ALA A 178 6.17 -1.14 -3.35
N ARG A 179 5.54 -2.32 -3.26
CA ARG A 179 4.09 -2.49 -3.52
C ARG A 179 3.24 -1.72 -2.51
N LEU A 180 3.60 -1.74 -1.22
CA LEU A 180 2.90 -1.00 -0.16
C LEU A 180 3.02 0.52 -0.37
N GLU A 181 4.23 1.01 -0.67
CA GLU A 181 4.46 2.43 -0.98
C GLU A 181 3.65 2.87 -2.19
N ASN A 182 3.67 2.10 -3.28
CA ASN A 182 2.85 2.38 -4.46
C ASN A 182 1.35 2.39 -4.12
N HIS A 183 0.87 1.40 -3.34
CA HIS A 183 -0.52 1.37 -2.90
C HIS A 183 -0.90 2.64 -2.13
N ASN A 184 -0.08 3.07 -1.18
CA ASN A 184 -0.31 4.29 -0.40
C ASN A 184 -0.32 5.54 -1.29
N LEU A 185 0.59 5.63 -2.26
CA LEU A 185 0.60 6.73 -3.24
C LEU A 185 -0.70 6.76 -4.06
N TYR A 186 -1.18 5.60 -4.54
CA TYR A 186 -2.46 5.53 -5.25
C TYR A 186 -3.65 5.94 -4.38
N GLN A 187 -3.66 5.58 -3.10
CA GLN A 187 -4.71 6.03 -2.17
C GLN A 187 -4.71 7.55 -2.00
N ILE A 188 -3.53 8.16 -1.86
CA ILE A 188 -3.39 9.63 -1.77
C ILE A 188 -3.89 10.29 -3.06
N LEU A 189 -3.48 9.79 -4.24
CA LEU A 189 -3.94 10.32 -5.52
C LEU A 189 -5.44 10.16 -5.73
N ASN A 190 -6.03 9.07 -5.25
CA ASN A 190 -7.47 8.82 -5.33
C ASN A 190 -8.29 9.69 -4.37
N ALA A 191 -7.70 10.10 -3.24
CA ALA A 191 -8.35 11.03 -2.31
C ALA A 191 -8.40 12.48 -2.84
N ALA A 192 -7.64 12.81 -3.90
CA ALA A 192 -7.68 14.14 -4.50
C ALA A 192 -9.02 14.42 -5.17
N LYS A 193 -9.58 15.61 -4.95
CA LYS A 193 -10.81 16.09 -5.61
C LYS A 193 -10.60 16.56 -7.07
N THR A 194 -9.37 16.55 -7.52
CA THR A 194 -8.98 16.88 -8.89
C THR A 194 -8.71 15.59 -9.65
N GLY A 195 -9.23 15.47 -10.85
CA GLY A 195 -8.85 14.36 -11.75
C GLY A 195 -7.40 14.52 -12.16
N ILE A 196 -6.61 13.46 -11.97
CA ILE A 196 -5.16 13.41 -12.26
C ILE A 196 -4.94 12.32 -13.28
N LEU A 197 -4.23 12.66 -14.37
CA LEU A 197 -3.83 11.71 -15.40
C LEU A 197 -2.34 11.85 -15.70
N LEU A 198 -1.72 10.73 -16.02
CA LEU A 198 -0.40 10.65 -16.62
C LEU A 198 -0.55 10.11 -18.04
N ILE A 199 -0.11 10.89 -19.03
CA ILE A 199 -0.16 10.50 -20.44
C ILE A 199 1.23 10.57 -21.05
N ASP A 200 1.42 9.94 -22.21
CA ASP A 200 2.59 10.16 -23.07
C ASP A 200 2.28 11.21 -24.15
N LEU A 201 3.27 11.48 -25.01
CA LEU A 201 3.15 12.44 -26.11
C LEU A 201 2.12 12.04 -27.16
N ASP A 202 1.81 10.74 -27.28
CA ASP A 202 0.78 10.20 -28.15
C ASP A 202 -0.61 10.26 -27.51
N ARG A 203 -0.71 10.90 -26.34
CA ARG A 203 -1.94 11.04 -25.53
C ARG A 203 -2.44 9.72 -24.92
N LYS A 204 -1.64 8.66 -24.95
CA LYS A 204 -2.00 7.39 -24.32
C LYS A 204 -1.97 7.55 -22.81
N VAL A 205 -3.04 7.11 -22.13
CA VAL A 205 -3.17 7.19 -20.68
C VAL A 205 -2.41 6.02 -20.04
N HIS A 206 -1.46 6.33 -19.15
CA HIS A 206 -0.70 5.40 -18.34
C HIS A 206 -1.23 5.31 -16.92
N TYR A 207 -1.84 6.38 -16.42
CA TYR A 207 -2.48 6.43 -15.12
C TYR A 207 -3.63 7.43 -15.13
N LEU A 208 -4.68 7.12 -14.40
CA LEU A 208 -5.74 8.07 -14.02
C LEU A 208 -6.25 7.72 -12.60
N ASN A 209 -6.57 8.74 -11.81
CA ASN A 209 -7.15 8.54 -10.49
C ASN A 209 -8.68 8.37 -10.56
N GLN A 210 -9.31 7.95 -9.44
CA GLN A 210 -10.76 7.72 -9.38
C GLN A 210 -11.57 8.98 -9.74
N LYS A 211 -11.09 10.18 -9.41
CA LYS A 211 -11.79 11.43 -9.75
C LYS A 211 -11.79 11.68 -11.26
N ALA A 212 -10.68 11.45 -11.96
CA ALA A 212 -10.61 11.54 -13.41
C ALA A 212 -11.57 10.52 -14.05
N GLN A 213 -11.57 9.28 -13.57
CA GLN A 213 -12.48 8.25 -14.06
C GLN A 213 -13.94 8.66 -13.88
N SER A 214 -14.32 9.17 -12.69
CA SER A 214 -15.68 9.65 -12.43
C SER A 214 -16.11 10.81 -13.35
N ILE A 215 -15.18 11.72 -13.70
CA ILE A 215 -15.46 12.79 -14.65
C ILE A 215 -15.72 12.21 -16.05
N PHE A 216 -14.91 11.26 -16.50
CA PHE A 216 -15.10 10.61 -17.82
C PHE A 216 -16.43 9.85 -17.93
N GLU A 217 -16.84 9.18 -16.86
CA GLU A 217 -18.11 8.43 -16.80
C GLU A 217 -19.35 9.36 -16.77
N LYS A 218 -19.23 10.53 -16.14
CA LYS A 218 -20.36 11.46 -15.91
C LYS A 218 -20.49 12.56 -16.96
N SER A 219 -19.40 12.89 -17.64
CA SER A 219 -19.37 13.97 -18.61
C SER A 219 -18.68 13.53 -19.90
N ASN A 220 -19.21 13.95 -21.05
CA ASN A 220 -18.57 13.70 -22.35
C ASN A 220 -17.51 14.76 -22.68
N VAL A 221 -16.92 15.38 -21.67
CA VAL A 221 -15.94 16.48 -21.86
C VAL A 221 -14.58 15.93 -22.28
N VAL A 222 -14.28 14.71 -21.85
CA VAL A 222 -13.08 13.95 -22.19
C VAL A 222 -13.47 12.50 -22.44
N GLU A 223 -12.94 11.92 -23.51
CA GLU A 223 -13.21 10.53 -23.90
C GLU A 223 -11.90 9.78 -24.12
N LEU A 224 -11.92 8.46 -23.88
CA LEU A 224 -10.84 7.56 -24.24
C LEU A 224 -11.19 6.81 -25.53
N ASP A 225 -10.29 6.81 -26.48
CA ASP A 225 -10.43 6.00 -27.69
C ASP A 225 -10.11 4.51 -27.45
N LYS A 226 -10.26 3.68 -28.49
CA LYS A 226 -9.97 2.24 -28.46
C LYS A 226 -8.51 1.91 -28.11
N ASN A 227 -7.60 2.87 -28.26
CA ASN A 227 -6.17 2.74 -27.96
C ASN A 227 -5.81 3.34 -26.60
N ASN A 228 -6.81 3.66 -25.77
CA ASN A 228 -6.64 4.31 -24.46
C ASN A 228 -6.01 5.70 -24.56
N ARG A 229 -6.30 6.46 -25.64
CA ARG A 229 -5.83 7.82 -25.84
C ARG A 229 -6.90 8.81 -25.45
N ILE A 230 -6.48 9.89 -24.78
CA ILE A 230 -7.36 10.97 -24.37
C ILE A 230 -7.75 11.85 -25.56
N ASN A 231 -9.03 12.12 -25.69
CA ASN A 231 -9.60 13.07 -26.66
C ASN A 231 -10.55 14.03 -25.95
N VAL A 232 -10.62 15.24 -26.44
CA VAL A 232 -11.59 16.27 -26.01
C VAL A 232 -12.52 16.61 -27.17
N SER A 233 -13.40 17.57 -27.01
CA SER A 233 -14.27 18.03 -28.11
C SER A 233 -13.44 18.39 -29.34
N LYS A 234 -14.00 18.18 -30.55
CA LYS A 234 -13.32 18.48 -31.83
C LYS A 234 -12.79 19.93 -31.92
N THR A 235 -13.47 20.86 -31.25
CA THR A 235 -13.07 22.28 -31.25
C THR A 235 -11.89 22.54 -30.31
N ALA A 236 -11.75 21.80 -29.22
CA ALA A 236 -10.68 21.97 -28.23
C ALA A 236 -9.48 21.03 -28.49
N GLN A 237 -9.63 20.02 -29.34
CA GLN A 237 -8.58 19.04 -29.62
C GLN A 237 -7.28 19.66 -30.16
N PRO A 238 -7.29 20.62 -31.12
CA PRO A 238 -6.05 21.25 -31.59
C PRO A 238 -5.30 21.99 -30.46
N ASP A 239 -6.04 22.66 -29.57
CA ASP A 239 -5.45 23.39 -28.45
C ASP A 239 -4.80 22.43 -27.44
N LEU A 240 -5.43 21.29 -27.15
CA LEU A 240 -4.84 20.24 -26.31
C LEU A 240 -3.53 19.72 -26.91
N GLU A 241 -3.52 19.43 -28.23
CA GLU A 241 -2.32 18.95 -28.92
C GLU A 241 -1.19 19.99 -28.91
N GLN A 242 -1.53 21.26 -29.10
CA GLN A 242 -0.57 22.33 -29.01
C GLN A 242 0.02 22.49 -27.60
N LEU A 243 -0.80 22.38 -26.54
CA LEU A 243 -0.33 22.42 -25.17
C LEU A 243 0.59 21.23 -24.86
N ILE A 244 0.24 20.02 -25.30
CA ILE A 244 1.08 18.82 -25.16
C ILE A 244 2.42 19.02 -25.87
N LEU A 245 2.43 19.49 -27.09
CA LEU A 245 3.67 19.77 -27.84
C LEU A 245 4.53 20.83 -27.15
N SER A 246 3.92 21.83 -26.51
CA SER A 246 4.65 22.87 -25.79
C SER A 246 5.46 22.33 -24.62
N THR A 247 5.07 21.19 -24.03
CA THR A 247 5.80 20.56 -22.92
C THR A 247 7.17 19.98 -23.33
N ARG A 248 7.38 19.72 -24.63
CA ARG A 248 8.66 19.28 -25.21
C ARG A 248 9.74 20.38 -25.27
N LEU A 249 9.34 21.62 -25.30
CA LEU A 249 10.26 22.74 -25.47
C LEU A 249 11.04 22.94 -24.17
N LYS A 250 12.27 22.36 -24.11
CA LYS A 250 13.21 22.63 -23.01
C LYS A 250 13.44 24.14 -22.89
N SER A 251 13.05 24.68 -21.74
CA SER A 251 12.97 26.08 -21.42
C SER A 251 14.34 26.80 -21.26
N GLU A 252 15.45 26.27 -21.77
CA GLU A 252 16.75 26.92 -21.57
C GLU A 252 16.95 28.22 -22.36
N TYR A 253 16.12 28.47 -23.39
CA TYR A 253 16.30 29.65 -24.28
C TYR A 253 15.03 30.44 -24.59
N THR A 254 13.87 30.06 -24.11
CA THR A 254 12.63 30.82 -24.41
C THR A 254 11.82 31.04 -23.12
N LYS A 255 11.46 32.32 -22.85
CA LYS A 255 10.47 32.73 -21.82
C LYS A 255 9.04 32.24 -22.12
N LYS A 256 8.86 31.19 -22.92
CA LYS A 256 7.53 30.63 -23.24
C LYS A 256 7.07 29.75 -22.12
N GLN A 257 5.85 29.96 -21.67
CA GLN A 257 5.16 29.15 -20.69
C GLN A 257 5.00 27.72 -21.26
N VAL A 258 5.52 26.74 -20.54
CA VAL A 258 5.49 25.31 -20.90
C VAL A 258 4.21 24.71 -20.34
N GLY A 259 3.38 24.05 -21.19
CA GLY A 259 2.06 23.60 -20.80
C GLY A 259 1.04 24.75 -20.79
N GLY A 260 -0.06 24.58 -20.04
CA GLY A 260 -1.07 25.63 -19.93
C GLY A 260 -2.44 25.11 -19.50
N LEU A 261 -3.44 25.96 -19.71
CA LEU A 261 -4.83 25.73 -19.30
C LEU A 261 -5.73 25.66 -20.55
N LEU A 262 -6.66 24.72 -20.53
CA LEU A 262 -7.70 24.55 -21.53
C LEU A 262 -9.06 24.55 -20.84
N ALA A 263 -9.96 25.46 -21.28
CA ALA A 263 -11.34 25.45 -20.80
C ALA A 263 -12.17 24.48 -21.64
N LEU A 264 -12.90 23.60 -20.98
CA LEU A 264 -13.78 22.64 -21.63
C LEU A 264 -15.20 22.82 -21.11
N THR A 265 -16.18 22.50 -21.94
CA THR A 265 -17.60 22.53 -21.54
C THR A 265 -18.26 21.26 -22.06
N ASP A 266 -19.02 20.59 -21.18
CA ASP A 266 -19.79 19.41 -21.59
C ASP A 266 -21.10 19.79 -22.29
N GLN A 267 -21.83 18.77 -22.75
CA GLN A 267 -23.11 18.98 -23.44
C GLN A 267 -24.20 19.54 -22.54
N ALA A 268 -24.08 19.40 -21.21
CA ALA A 268 -25.01 19.93 -20.22
C ALA A 268 -24.67 21.38 -19.81
N GLY A 269 -23.55 21.92 -20.30
CA GLY A 269 -23.09 23.27 -20.00
C GLY A 269 -22.17 23.37 -18.79
N HIS A 270 -21.78 22.25 -18.16
CA HIS A 270 -20.82 22.28 -17.06
C HIS A 270 -19.42 22.60 -17.58
N LYS A 271 -18.73 23.41 -16.81
CA LYS A 271 -17.40 23.91 -17.18
C LYS A 271 -16.30 23.16 -16.45
N PHE A 272 -15.28 22.78 -17.19
CA PHE A 272 -14.10 22.10 -16.70
C PHE A 272 -12.85 22.88 -17.09
N MET A 273 -11.84 22.80 -16.25
CA MET A 273 -10.50 23.31 -16.52
C MET A 273 -9.54 22.14 -16.64
N LEU A 274 -8.91 21.98 -17.80
CA LEU A 274 -7.84 21.01 -18.02
C LEU A 274 -6.50 21.73 -17.98
N THR A 275 -5.65 21.36 -17.03
CA THR A 275 -4.28 21.88 -16.92
C THR A 275 -3.32 20.85 -17.50
N VAL A 276 -2.45 21.28 -18.41
CA VAL A 276 -1.38 20.47 -19.01
C VAL A 276 -0.05 20.91 -18.38
N ALA A 277 0.69 19.99 -17.79
CA ALA A 277 1.98 20.27 -17.16
C ALA A 277 3.03 19.22 -17.56
N PRO A 278 4.30 19.60 -17.79
CA PRO A 278 5.38 18.65 -18.05
C PRO A 278 5.65 17.80 -16.79
N PHE A 279 5.94 16.52 -17.00
CA PHE A 279 6.37 15.62 -15.92
C PHE A 279 7.83 15.22 -16.16
N ASN A 280 8.76 15.85 -15.43
CA ASN A 280 10.18 15.57 -15.54
C ASN A 280 10.60 14.52 -14.49
N SER A 281 10.67 13.25 -14.89
CA SER A 281 11.17 12.16 -14.05
C SER A 281 12.71 12.08 -13.99
N THR A 282 13.41 12.77 -14.89
CA THR A 282 14.87 12.68 -15.05
C THR A 282 15.67 13.27 -13.90
N GLN A 283 15.09 14.10 -13.04
CA GLN A 283 15.78 14.66 -11.88
C GLN A 283 16.10 13.63 -10.78
N HIS A 284 15.29 12.54 -10.69
CA HIS A 284 15.44 11.53 -9.64
C HIS A 284 16.14 10.25 -10.11
N PHE A 285 16.23 10.01 -11.42
CA PHE A 285 16.81 8.78 -11.98
C PHE A 285 17.72 9.10 -13.19
N PRO A 286 18.92 9.68 -12.94
CA PRO A 286 19.83 10.09 -14.02
C PRO A 286 20.23 8.95 -14.96
N ASP A 287 20.32 7.72 -14.42
CA ASP A 287 20.77 6.54 -15.16
C ASP A 287 19.68 5.93 -16.09
N LEU A 288 18.43 6.40 -15.96
CA LEU A 288 17.30 5.93 -16.78
C LEU A 288 16.92 6.90 -17.91
N LYS A 289 17.78 7.88 -18.22
CA LYS A 289 17.51 8.95 -19.21
C LYS A 289 17.05 8.45 -20.57
N ASP A 290 17.54 7.31 -21.01
CA ASP A 290 17.27 6.79 -22.36
C ASP A 290 15.98 5.94 -22.45
N HIS A 291 15.35 5.63 -21.30
CA HIS A 291 14.18 4.74 -21.24
C HIS A 291 12.92 5.38 -20.68
N LEU A 292 13.01 6.62 -20.18
CA LEU A 292 11.84 7.33 -19.67
C LEU A 292 11.15 8.06 -20.82
N ASN A 293 9.97 7.58 -21.18
CA ASN A 293 9.06 8.31 -22.05
C ASN A 293 8.83 9.71 -21.48
N GLU A 294 8.73 10.71 -22.36
CA GLU A 294 8.30 12.05 -21.95
C GLU A 294 6.84 11.96 -21.51
N TYR A 295 6.61 11.96 -20.20
CA TYR A 295 5.27 11.96 -19.63
C TYR A 295 4.77 13.38 -19.40
N ILE A 296 3.44 13.52 -19.42
CA ILE A 296 2.72 14.76 -19.21
C ILE A 296 1.67 14.53 -18.14
N LEU A 297 1.58 15.44 -17.19
CA LEU A 297 0.52 15.46 -16.20
C LEU A 297 -0.65 16.31 -16.72
N LEU A 298 -1.83 15.74 -16.63
CA LEU A 298 -3.08 16.46 -16.84
C LEU A 298 -3.85 16.51 -15.51
N PHE A 299 -4.35 17.71 -15.20
CA PHE A 299 -5.26 17.92 -14.09
C PHE A 299 -6.60 18.38 -14.64
N ILE A 300 -7.67 17.65 -14.34
CA ILE A 300 -9.02 18.05 -14.73
C ILE A 300 -9.83 18.44 -13.50
N THR A 301 -10.38 19.65 -13.51
CA THR A 301 -11.14 20.21 -12.40
C THR A 301 -12.47 20.76 -12.91
N GLU A 302 -13.54 20.35 -12.24
CA GLU A 302 -14.87 20.91 -12.43
C GLU A 302 -14.92 22.31 -11.81
N THR A 303 -15.18 23.36 -12.62
CA THR A 303 -15.08 24.75 -12.14
C THR A 303 -16.29 25.20 -11.32
N GLU A 304 -17.41 24.48 -11.43
CA GLU A 304 -18.63 24.73 -10.64
C GLU A 304 -18.66 23.81 -9.40
N LYS A 305 -17.55 23.76 -8.66
CA LYS A 305 -17.45 22.97 -7.43
C LYS A 305 -18.41 23.45 -6.35
N LYS A 306 -19.14 22.52 -5.75
CA LYS A 306 -19.71 22.72 -4.41
C LYS A 306 -18.60 22.54 -3.37
N TYR A 307 -18.37 23.58 -2.62
CA TYR A 307 -17.44 23.55 -1.48
C TYR A 307 -18.08 22.77 -0.33
N THR A 308 -17.36 21.82 0.24
CA THR A 308 -17.74 21.12 1.47
C THR A 308 -16.88 21.64 2.61
N LEU A 309 -17.51 22.08 3.69
CA LEU A 309 -16.81 22.63 4.84
C LEU A 309 -16.42 21.53 5.84
N ALA A 310 -15.33 21.76 6.58
CA ALA A 310 -14.93 20.94 7.71
C ALA A 310 -15.88 21.14 8.90
N VAL A 311 -17.11 20.61 8.82
CA VAL A 311 -18.17 20.78 9.83
C VAL A 311 -17.73 20.40 11.25
N PRO A 312 -17.00 19.29 11.50
CA PRO A 312 -16.50 18.97 12.83
C PRO A 312 -15.60 20.07 13.41
N TYR A 313 -14.75 20.68 12.57
CA TYR A 313 -13.88 21.78 12.97
C TYR A 313 -14.69 23.04 13.31
N LEU A 314 -15.65 23.43 12.46
CA LEU A 314 -16.53 24.57 12.68
C LEU A 314 -17.28 24.47 14.01
N LYS A 315 -17.78 23.28 14.34
CA LYS A 315 -18.46 23.00 15.61
C LYS A 315 -17.51 23.10 16.81
N LYS A 316 -16.32 22.47 16.69
CA LYS A 316 -15.37 22.35 17.81
C LYS A 316 -14.65 23.67 18.10
N VAL A 317 -14.25 24.41 17.07
CA VAL A 317 -13.40 25.61 17.22
C VAL A 317 -14.24 26.87 17.35
N TYR A 318 -15.29 27.00 16.54
CA TYR A 318 -16.12 28.21 16.54
C TYR A 318 -17.46 28.04 17.29
N GLY A 319 -17.78 26.86 17.78
CA GLY A 319 -19.03 26.58 18.49
C GLY A 319 -20.29 26.77 17.63
N LEU A 320 -20.16 26.51 16.30
CA LEU A 320 -21.30 26.66 15.40
C LEU A 320 -22.28 25.49 15.58
N SER A 321 -23.57 25.81 15.59
CA SER A 321 -24.64 24.81 15.56
C SER A 321 -24.73 24.13 14.21
N LYS A 322 -25.45 22.99 14.13
CA LYS A 322 -25.72 22.29 12.87
C LYS A 322 -26.32 23.21 11.79
N LYS A 323 -27.27 24.07 12.19
CA LYS A 323 -27.93 25.00 11.26
C LYS A 323 -27.00 26.12 10.81
N GLU A 324 -26.15 26.62 11.70
CA GLU A 324 -25.15 27.64 11.36
C GLU A 324 -24.10 27.06 10.35
N CYS A 325 -23.68 25.81 10.52
CA CYS A 325 -22.79 25.15 9.57
C CYS A 325 -23.46 24.99 8.20
N GLU A 326 -24.75 24.62 8.14
CA GLU A 326 -25.51 24.51 6.89
C GLU A 326 -25.58 25.86 6.14
N LEU A 327 -25.83 26.96 6.89
CA LEU A 327 -25.81 28.30 6.29
C LEU A 327 -24.41 28.67 5.77
N CYS A 328 -23.36 28.37 6.52
CA CYS A 328 -21.98 28.58 6.06
C CYS A 328 -21.70 27.83 4.74
N GLU A 329 -22.16 26.57 4.62
CA GLU A 329 -21.93 25.73 3.45
C GLU A 329 -22.69 26.28 2.22
N LEU A 330 -23.93 26.73 2.39
CA LEU A 330 -24.66 27.42 1.30
C LEU A 330 -23.97 28.74 0.91
N PHE A 331 -23.52 29.50 1.89
CA PHE A 331 -22.89 30.79 1.69
C PHE A 331 -21.56 30.67 0.88
N VAL A 332 -20.68 29.71 1.26
CA VAL A 332 -19.41 29.49 0.53
C VAL A 332 -19.66 28.98 -0.90
N ASN A 333 -20.80 28.35 -1.14
CA ASN A 333 -21.25 27.91 -2.46
C ASN A 333 -21.96 29.00 -3.28
N GLY A 334 -21.90 30.28 -2.84
CA GLY A 334 -22.36 31.42 -3.60
C GLY A 334 -23.87 31.71 -3.49
N TYR A 335 -24.60 31.02 -2.62
CA TYR A 335 -26.02 31.31 -2.41
C TYR A 335 -26.18 32.68 -1.75
N ASN A 336 -27.05 33.53 -2.29
CA ASN A 336 -27.42 34.78 -1.64
C ASN A 336 -28.40 34.54 -0.48
N LEU A 337 -28.67 35.57 0.33
CA LEU A 337 -29.49 35.45 1.56
C LEU A 337 -30.94 35.00 1.26
N GLU A 338 -31.49 35.40 0.14
CA GLU A 338 -32.85 35.03 -0.30
C GLU A 338 -32.87 33.53 -0.70
N GLN A 339 -31.90 33.10 -1.47
CA GLN A 339 -31.74 31.70 -1.82
C GLN A 339 -31.51 30.80 -0.60
N ILE A 340 -30.70 31.26 0.36
CA ILE A 340 -30.48 30.56 1.63
C ILE A 340 -31.78 30.46 2.43
N SER A 341 -32.58 31.56 2.47
CA SER A 341 -33.87 31.56 3.18
C SER A 341 -34.82 30.51 2.59
N VAL A 342 -34.92 30.44 1.28
CA VAL A 342 -35.75 29.42 0.58
C VAL A 342 -35.21 28.00 0.82
N HIS A 343 -33.92 27.80 0.65
CA HIS A 343 -33.28 26.48 0.79
C HIS A 343 -33.42 25.91 2.23
N CYS A 344 -33.27 26.79 3.23
CA CYS A 344 -33.35 26.40 4.63
C CYS A 344 -34.77 26.45 5.20
N ASN A 345 -35.76 26.89 4.42
CA ASN A 345 -37.14 27.14 4.87
C ASN A 345 -37.18 28.07 6.09
N LEU A 346 -36.48 29.21 6.00
CA LEU A 346 -36.37 30.20 7.05
C LEU A 346 -36.84 31.58 6.55
N ALA A 347 -37.33 32.42 7.44
CA ALA A 347 -37.57 33.83 7.10
C ALA A 347 -36.21 34.53 6.84
N LEU A 348 -36.17 35.50 5.92
CA LEU A 348 -34.98 36.28 5.60
C LEU A 348 -34.38 36.99 6.84
N SER A 349 -35.23 37.47 7.74
CA SER A 349 -34.81 38.05 9.02
C SER A 349 -34.08 37.06 9.91
N SER A 350 -34.52 35.79 9.92
CA SER A 350 -33.86 34.70 10.67
C SER A 350 -32.49 34.39 10.07
N VAL A 351 -32.36 34.33 8.75
CA VAL A 351 -31.05 34.13 8.06
C VAL A 351 -30.07 35.24 8.45
N ARG A 352 -30.52 36.51 8.45
CA ARG A 352 -29.67 37.64 8.86
C ARG A 352 -29.23 37.51 10.33
N THR A 353 -30.13 37.06 11.21
CA THR A 353 -29.80 36.81 12.62
C THR A 353 -28.77 35.72 12.80
N TYR A 354 -28.92 34.60 12.07
CA TYR A 354 -27.94 33.51 12.07
C TYR A 354 -26.57 34.01 11.61
N LEU A 355 -26.50 34.74 10.49
CA LEU A 355 -25.25 35.30 9.99
C LEU A 355 -24.58 36.24 10.96
N LYS A 356 -25.35 37.10 11.63
CA LYS A 356 -24.81 37.96 12.69
C LYS A 356 -24.18 37.16 13.83
N ASN A 357 -24.82 36.07 14.24
CA ASN A 357 -24.28 35.17 15.27
C ASN A 357 -23.03 34.41 14.77
N ILE A 358 -23.04 33.94 13.51
CA ILE A 358 -21.88 33.27 12.87
C ILE A 358 -20.69 34.24 12.82
N TYR A 359 -20.92 35.51 12.38
CA TYR A 359 -19.88 36.53 12.32
C TYR A 359 -19.25 36.78 13.69
N ALA A 360 -20.09 36.89 14.74
CA ALA A 360 -19.60 37.05 16.10
C ALA A 360 -18.75 35.85 16.56
N LYS A 361 -19.22 34.61 16.31
CA LYS A 361 -18.52 33.38 16.69
C LYS A 361 -17.23 33.20 15.92
N MET A 362 -17.22 33.51 14.63
CA MET A 362 -16.04 33.41 13.76
C MET A 362 -15.15 34.66 13.78
N GLN A 363 -15.54 35.69 14.56
CA GLN A 363 -14.80 36.96 14.67
C GLN A 363 -14.53 37.57 13.28
N CYS A 364 -15.57 37.71 12.46
CA CYS A 364 -15.55 38.36 11.17
C CYS A 364 -16.35 39.67 11.21
N ASN A 365 -15.83 40.71 10.56
CA ASN A 365 -16.50 42.01 10.49
C ASN A 365 -17.09 42.30 9.10
N THR A 366 -16.60 41.61 8.08
CA THR A 366 -17.03 41.80 6.69
C THR A 366 -17.39 40.47 6.03
N GLN A 367 -18.22 40.56 4.98
CA GLN A 367 -18.57 39.41 4.15
C GLN A 367 -17.34 38.79 3.46
N VAL A 368 -16.40 39.61 3.02
CA VAL A 368 -15.18 39.20 2.37
C VAL A 368 -14.28 38.40 3.33
N GLU A 369 -14.12 38.93 4.56
CA GLU A 369 -13.35 38.24 5.61
C GLU A 369 -13.98 36.88 5.97
N PHE A 370 -15.31 36.85 6.10
CA PHE A 370 -16.04 35.62 6.35
C PHE A 370 -15.86 34.59 5.24
N LEU A 371 -16.04 35.00 3.98
CA LEU A 371 -15.84 34.12 2.82
C LEU A 371 -14.42 33.58 2.76
N TYR A 372 -13.42 34.44 3.01
CA TYR A 372 -12.01 34.03 3.03
C TYR A 372 -11.73 32.95 4.09
N LYS A 373 -12.27 33.14 5.31
CA LYS A 373 -12.16 32.11 6.37
C LYS A 373 -12.85 30.80 5.99
N LEU A 374 -14.05 30.86 5.39
CA LEU A 374 -14.76 29.66 4.95
C LEU A 374 -14.00 28.90 3.87
N ILE A 375 -13.43 29.61 2.87
CA ILE A 375 -12.62 28.98 1.80
C ILE A 375 -11.41 28.24 2.41
N GLY A 376 -10.73 28.84 3.40
CA GLY A 376 -9.64 28.20 4.12
C GLY A 376 -10.03 26.97 4.94
N LEU A 377 -11.34 26.75 5.14
CA LEU A 377 -11.90 25.60 5.87
C LEU A 377 -12.58 24.58 4.93
N THR A 378 -12.45 24.74 3.63
CA THR A 378 -12.94 23.74 2.67
C THR A 378 -12.03 22.51 2.65
N LEU A 379 -12.65 21.35 2.53
CA LEU A 379 -11.92 20.08 2.41
C LEU A 379 -11.57 19.83 0.95
N ASP A 380 -10.28 19.75 0.65
CA ASP A 380 -9.77 19.45 -0.69
C ASP A 380 -9.62 17.96 -0.98
N PHE A 381 -9.87 17.10 0.02
CA PHE A 381 -9.83 15.65 -0.11
C PHE A 381 -11.20 15.04 0.14
N GLU A 382 -11.56 14.00 -0.61
CA GLU A 382 -12.71 13.16 -0.28
C GLU A 382 -12.38 12.36 0.99
N HIS A 383 -13.34 12.23 1.90
CA HIS A 383 -13.14 11.41 3.10
C HIS A 383 -12.89 9.96 2.65
N VAL A 384 -11.72 9.45 2.95
CA VAL A 384 -11.45 8.02 2.89
C VAL A 384 -12.27 7.39 4.01
N SER A 385 -13.38 6.73 3.63
CA SER A 385 -14.24 5.97 4.55
C SER A 385 -13.62 4.63 4.91
#